data_c0be6d067f82f3ddb8a3c6bfc4b9b00a
#
_entry.id   c0be6d067f82f3ddb8a3c6bfc4b9b00a
#
_cell.length_a   1.000
_cell.length_b   1.000
_cell.length_c   1.000
_cell.angle_alpha   90.00
_cell.angle_beta   90.00
_cell.angle_gamma   90.00
#
_symmetry.space_group_name_H-M   'P 1'
#
loop_
_entity.id
_entity.type
_entity.pdbx_description
1 polymer ?
#
loop_
_entity_poly.entity_id
_entity_poly.type
_entity_poly.pdbx_seq_one_letter_code
_entity_poly.pdbx_strand_id
1 'polypeptide(L)'
;DGHEAELVRLREETGRIWEEIARLREDMNRLREDMIAGFRRHDEEIAKLREDMKEGFERMDRHISALGARWGLMSEEAFREGLKGILEKEFGAKVERWAGNDGEGIVYGYPSRVEVDIAIRDDKVILMEVMSHARASDVAAFWRKALAYERATGRKPSRLVIVTPYADGSAVEACLRRGIELYTKV
;
A
#
# COMPACT_ATOMS: atom_id res chain seq x y z
N ASP A 1 -31.61 4.82 69.63
CA ASP A 1 -32.57 5.21 68.56
C ASP A 1 -31.92 5.94 67.39
N GLY A 2 -30.92 6.84 67.55
CA GLY A 2 -30.23 7.49 66.46
C GLY A 2 -29.31 6.52 65.66
N HIS A 3 -28.58 5.68 66.35
CA HIS A 3 -27.68 4.70 65.79
C HIS A 3 -28.39 3.60 64.93
N GLU A 4 -29.57 3.17 65.29
CA GLU A 4 -30.34 2.20 64.58
C GLU A 4 -30.81 2.77 63.21
N ALA A 5 -31.30 4.00 63.23
CA ALA A 5 -31.71 4.68 61.99
C ALA A 5 -30.54 4.89 61.01
N GLU A 6 -29.36 5.19 61.50
CA GLU A 6 -28.13 5.36 60.72
C GLU A 6 -27.64 4.04 60.14
N LEU A 7 -27.72 2.94 60.90
CA LEU A 7 -27.42 1.60 60.40
C LEU A 7 -28.36 1.12 59.28
N VAL A 8 -29.66 1.44 59.42
CA VAL A 8 -30.64 1.12 58.33
C VAL A 8 -30.30 1.91 57.09
N ARG A 9 -30.02 3.19 57.20
CA ARG A 9 -29.65 4.04 56.07
C ARG A 9 -28.38 3.55 55.37
N LEU A 10 -27.34 3.21 56.11
CA LEU A 10 -26.09 2.66 55.57
C LEU A 10 -26.31 1.32 54.86
N ARG A 11 -27.22 0.46 55.36
CA ARG A 11 -27.58 -0.80 54.69
C ARG A 11 -28.30 -0.55 53.36
N GLU A 12 -29.21 0.41 53.30
CA GLU A 12 -29.90 0.79 52.09
C GLU A 12 -28.94 1.38 51.04
N GLU A 13 -28.05 2.26 51.46
CA GLU A 13 -27.01 2.84 50.58
C GLU A 13 -26.07 1.76 50.09
N THR A 14 -25.63 0.85 50.92
CA THR A 14 -24.80 -0.30 50.56
C THR A 14 -25.52 -1.21 49.55
N GLY A 15 -26.84 -1.45 49.76
CA GLY A 15 -27.66 -2.21 48.82
C GLY A 15 -27.70 -1.56 47.44
N ARG A 16 -27.91 -0.26 47.34
CA ARG A 16 -27.91 0.50 46.07
C ARG A 16 -26.55 0.42 45.38
N ILE A 17 -25.47 0.55 46.13
CA ILE A 17 -24.11 0.43 45.58
C ILE A 17 -23.88 -0.97 44.98
N TRP A 18 -24.33 -2.02 45.67
CA TRP A 18 -24.21 -3.38 45.13
C TRP A 18 -25.04 -3.59 43.87
N GLU A 19 -26.22 -3.00 43.74
CA GLU A 19 -27.03 -3.03 42.51
C GLU A 19 -26.33 -2.28 41.37
N GLU A 20 -25.74 -1.13 41.67
CA GLU A 20 -24.98 -0.38 40.66
C GLU A 20 -23.73 -1.14 40.20
N ILE A 21 -22.99 -1.76 41.10
CA ILE A 21 -21.85 -2.60 40.80
C ILE A 21 -22.26 -3.79 39.91
N ALA A 22 -23.39 -4.40 40.19
CA ALA A 22 -23.91 -5.50 39.37
C ALA A 22 -24.24 -5.06 37.93
N ARG A 23 -24.90 -3.89 37.80
CA ARG A 23 -25.20 -3.31 36.46
C ARG A 23 -23.91 -2.95 35.71
N LEU A 24 -22.97 -2.31 36.34
CA LEU A 24 -21.69 -1.95 35.76
C LEU A 24 -20.90 -3.18 35.27
N ARG A 25 -20.94 -4.27 36.03
CA ARG A 25 -20.33 -5.55 35.62
C ARG A 25 -21.00 -6.14 34.40
N GLU A 26 -22.32 -6.07 34.32
CA GLU A 26 -23.08 -6.54 33.16
C GLU A 26 -22.75 -5.70 31.91
N ASP A 27 -22.74 -4.38 32.05
CA ASP A 27 -22.38 -3.46 30.97
C ASP A 27 -20.94 -3.66 30.50
N MET A 28 -20.00 -3.87 31.43
CA MET A 28 -18.61 -4.20 31.09
C MET A 28 -18.50 -5.51 30.31
N ASN A 29 -19.27 -6.54 30.70
CA ASN A 29 -19.26 -7.81 29.98
C ASN A 29 -19.83 -7.65 28.57
N ARG A 30 -20.92 -6.91 28.39
CA ARG A 30 -21.50 -6.60 27.06
C ARG A 30 -20.47 -5.85 26.20
N LEU A 31 -19.87 -4.80 26.75
CA LEU A 31 -18.85 -4.03 26.04
C LEU A 31 -17.67 -4.89 25.61
N ARG A 32 -17.23 -5.80 26.49
CA ARG A 32 -16.16 -6.75 26.17
C ARG A 32 -16.55 -7.71 25.04
N GLU A 33 -17.78 -8.23 25.07
CA GLU A 33 -18.30 -9.11 24.02
C GLU A 33 -18.39 -8.36 22.67
N ASP A 34 -18.90 -7.14 22.68
CA ASP A 34 -18.99 -6.28 21.50
C ASP A 34 -17.61 -5.95 20.92
N MET A 35 -16.64 -5.66 21.79
CA MET A 35 -15.24 -5.45 21.37
C MET A 35 -14.66 -6.70 20.71
N ILE A 36 -14.82 -7.87 21.32
CA ILE A 36 -14.32 -9.14 20.76
C ILE A 36 -14.97 -9.43 19.41
N ALA A 37 -16.28 -9.22 19.30
CA ALA A 37 -17.00 -9.39 18.05
C ALA A 37 -16.56 -8.38 16.97
N GLY A 38 -16.28 -7.16 17.38
CA GLY A 38 -15.72 -6.11 16.53
C GLY A 38 -14.35 -6.47 15.99
N PHE A 39 -13.42 -6.86 16.85
CA PHE A 39 -12.08 -7.29 16.44
C PHE A 39 -12.12 -8.49 15.48
N ARG A 40 -12.97 -9.48 15.76
CA ARG A 40 -13.11 -10.64 14.87
C ARG A 40 -13.56 -10.24 13.47
N ARG A 41 -14.55 -9.33 13.37
CA ARG A 41 -15.01 -8.82 12.05
C ARG A 41 -13.89 -8.07 11.33
N HIS A 42 -13.14 -7.23 12.02
CA HIS A 42 -12.00 -6.54 11.42
C HIS A 42 -10.91 -7.49 10.95
N ASP A 43 -10.60 -8.52 11.72
CA ASP A 43 -9.61 -9.53 11.31
C ASP A 43 -10.06 -10.29 10.06
N GLU A 44 -11.35 -10.63 9.95
CA GLU A 44 -11.93 -11.28 8.77
C GLU A 44 -11.88 -10.34 7.54
N GLU A 45 -12.22 -9.06 7.71
CA GLU A 45 -12.14 -8.05 6.65
C GLU A 45 -10.69 -7.83 6.18
N ILE A 46 -9.74 -7.76 7.12
CA ILE A 46 -8.32 -7.64 6.80
C ILE A 46 -7.81 -8.88 6.06
N ALA A 47 -8.21 -10.08 6.49
CA ALA A 47 -7.84 -11.32 5.83
C ALA A 47 -8.35 -11.38 4.40
N LYS A 48 -9.62 -11.02 4.19
CA LYS A 48 -10.23 -10.94 2.86
C LYS A 48 -9.54 -9.90 1.98
N LEU A 49 -9.26 -8.72 2.52
CA LEU A 49 -8.57 -7.66 1.78
C LEU A 49 -7.16 -8.09 1.33
N ARG A 50 -6.44 -8.83 2.18
CA ARG A 50 -5.13 -9.39 1.85
C ARG A 50 -5.21 -10.41 0.72
N GLU A 51 -6.23 -11.29 0.73
CA GLU A 51 -6.42 -12.27 -0.34
C GLU A 51 -6.80 -11.60 -1.66
N ASP A 52 -7.73 -10.65 -1.65
CA ASP A 52 -8.11 -9.86 -2.83
C ASP A 52 -6.90 -9.11 -3.42
N MET A 53 -6.03 -8.57 -2.56
CA MET A 53 -4.77 -7.94 -2.99
C MET A 53 -3.84 -8.95 -3.65
N LYS A 54 -3.65 -10.12 -3.05
CA LYS A 54 -2.78 -11.18 -3.57
C LYS A 54 -3.26 -11.64 -4.95
N GLU A 55 -4.54 -11.96 -5.10
CA GLU A 55 -5.13 -12.33 -6.39
C GLU A 55 -4.99 -11.22 -7.44
N GLY A 56 -5.15 -9.96 -7.02
CA GLY A 56 -4.93 -8.81 -7.88
C GLY A 56 -3.49 -8.75 -8.42
N PHE A 57 -2.51 -8.97 -7.55
CA PHE A 57 -1.10 -8.99 -7.94
C PHE A 57 -0.77 -10.18 -8.85
N GLU A 58 -1.26 -11.36 -8.57
CA GLU A 58 -1.06 -12.54 -9.42
C GLU A 58 -1.66 -12.35 -10.82
N ARG A 59 -2.82 -11.66 -10.93
CA ARG A 59 -3.38 -11.29 -12.23
C ARG A 59 -2.50 -10.30 -12.98
N MET A 60 -1.99 -9.28 -12.29
CA MET A 60 -1.07 -8.30 -12.87
C MET A 60 0.20 -8.98 -13.38
N ASP A 61 0.78 -9.90 -12.60
CA ASP A 61 1.98 -10.66 -12.97
C ASP A 61 1.76 -11.46 -14.27
N ARG A 62 0.61 -12.14 -14.37
CA ARG A 62 0.27 -12.89 -15.61
C ARG A 62 0.16 -11.98 -16.81
N HIS A 63 -0.44 -10.80 -16.68
CA HIS A 63 -0.61 -9.86 -17.79
C HIS A 63 0.71 -9.22 -18.20
N ILE A 64 1.55 -8.81 -17.24
CA ILE A 64 2.89 -8.28 -17.53
C ILE A 64 3.74 -9.35 -18.23
N SER A 65 3.71 -10.60 -17.75
CA SER A 65 4.43 -11.71 -18.37
C SER A 65 3.95 -11.98 -19.81
N ALA A 66 2.64 -11.96 -20.05
CA ALA A 66 2.07 -12.14 -21.38
C ALA A 66 2.45 -11.02 -22.35
N LEU A 67 2.50 -9.76 -21.86
CA LEU A 67 2.99 -8.62 -22.64
C LEU A 67 4.50 -8.71 -22.88
N GLY A 68 5.28 -9.08 -21.87
CA GLY A 68 6.73 -9.26 -21.97
C GLY A 68 7.13 -10.25 -23.04
N ALA A 69 6.34 -11.31 -23.27
CA ALA A 69 6.56 -12.26 -24.35
C ALA A 69 6.49 -11.64 -25.76
N ARG A 70 5.86 -10.49 -25.93
CA ARG A 70 5.73 -9.74 -27.18
C ARG A 70 6.68 -8.54 -27.29
N TRP A 71 7.49 -8.29 -26.26
CA TRP A 71 8.36 -7.10 -26.19
C TRP A 71 9.28 -6.94 -27.40
N GLY A 72 9.84 -8.03 -27.93
CA GLY A 72 10.70 -7.99 -29.10
C GLY A 72 10.03 -7.49 -30.39
N LEU A 73 8.69 -7.32 -30.39
CA LEU A 73 7.88 -6.87 -31.52
C LEU A 73 7.28 -5.47 -31.29
N MET A 74 7.48 -4.88 -30.11
CA MET A 74 6.84 -3.63 -29.70
C MET A 74 7.88 -2.61 -29.23
N SER A 75 7.62 -1.32 -29.52
CA SER A 75 8.39 -0.23 -28.92
C SER A 75 8.05 -0.08 -27.42
N GLU A 76 8.94 0.55 -26.65
CA GLU A 76 8.70 0.86 -25.24
C GLU A 76 7.40 1.64 -25.04
N GLU A 77 7.08 2.54 -25.95
CA GLU A 77 5.87 3.36 -25.90
C GLU A 77 4.61 2.51 -26.08
N ALA A 78 4.58 1.62 -27.07
CA ALA A 78 3.46 0.73 -27.30
C ALA A 78 3.26 -0.25 -26.13
N PHE A 79 4.34 -0.71 -25.51
CA PHE A 79 4.28 -1.55 -24.32
C PHE A 79 3.74 -0.77 -23.11
N ARG A 80 4.20 0.46 -22.91
CA ARG A 80 3.71 1.36 -21.85
C ARG A 80 2.22 1.62 -21.98
N GLU A 81 1.75 1.93 -23.18
CA GLU A 81 0.32 2.14 -23.45
C GLU A 81 -0.51 0.87 -23.22
N GLY A 82 0.00 -0.30 -23.61
CA GLY A 82 -0.64 -1.58 -23.33
C GLY A 82 -0.75 -1.86 -21.83
N LEU A 83 0.31 -1.63 -21.08
CA LEU A 83 0.33 -1.79 -19.63
C LEU A 83 -0.64 -0.81 -18.93
N LYS A 84 -0.67 0.44 -19.38
CA LYS A 84 -1.62 1.44 -18.91
C LYS A 84 -3.07 0.98 -19.12
N GLY A 85 -3.40 0.51 -20.31
CA GLY A 85 -4.74 0.02 -20.63
C GLY A 85 -5.18 -1.15 -19.72
N ILE A 86 -4.26 -2.05 -19.38
CA ILE A 86 -4.53 -3.16 -18.45
C ILE A 86 -4.78 -2.63 -17.04
N LEU A 87 -3.90 -1.77 -16.53
CA LEU A 87 -4.02 -1.22 -15.19
C LEU A 87 -5.32 -0.43 -15.01
N GLU A 88 -5.72 0.35 -16.00
CA GLU A 88 -6.96 1.11 -15.96
C GLU A 88 -8.20 0.21 -16.06
N LYS A 89 -8.21 -0.72 -17.01
CA LYS A 89 -9.39 -1.50 -17.36
C LYS A 89 -9.66 -2.67 -16.41
N GLU A 90 -8.61 -3.37 -15.97
CA GLU A 90 -8.77 -4.56 -15.16
C GLU A 90 -8.58 -4.30 -13.65
N PHE A 91 -7.80 -3.30 -13.31
CA PHE A 91 -7.49 -2.99 -11.90
C PHE A 91 -8.17 -1.71 -11.41
N GLY A 92 -8.86 -0.97 -12.30
CA GLY A 92 -9.49 0.29 -11.94
C GLY A 92 -8.51 1.35 -11.40
N ALA A 93 -7.23 1.21 -11.77
CA ALA A 93 -6.20 2.16 -11.37
C ALA A 93 -6.20 3.34 -12.35
N LYS A 94 -6.11 4.57 -11.83
CA LYS A 94 -5.84 5.73 -12.68
C LYS A 94 -4.35 5.76 -13.00
N VAL A 95 -3.99 5.69 -14.28
CA VAL A 95 -2.58 5.76 -14.72
C VAL A 95 -2.30 7.12 -15.34
N GLU A 96 -1.31 7.80 -14.81
CA GLU A 96 -0.88 9.11 -15.29
C GLU A 96 0.64 9.24 -15.25
N ARG A 97 1.19 10.20 -16.00
CA ARG A 97 2.60 10.55 -15.91
C ARG A 97 2.76 11.71 -14.96
N TRP A 98 3.50 11.49 -13.88
CA TRP A 98 3.93 12.58 -13.02
C TRP A 98 5.20 13.24 -13.58
N ALA A 99 5.21 14.55 -13.62
CA ALA A 99 6.36 15.36 -13.97
C ALA A 99 6.59 16.40 -12.88
N GLY A 100 7.79 16.45 -12.35
CA GLY A 100 8.21 17.40 -11.33
C GLY A 100 9.56 18.01 -11.64
N ASN A 101 9.88 19.12 -10.97
CA ASN A 101 11.18 19.75 -11.07
C ASN A 101 12.04 19.35 -9.86
N ASP A 102 13.12 18.63 -10.13
CA ASP A 102 14.13 18.26 -9.12
C ASP A 102 15.14 19.40 -8.98
N GLY A 103 14.76 20.43 -8.22
CA GLY A 103 15.61 21.62 -8.03
C GLY A 103 16.88 21.35 -7.22
N GLU A 104 16.90 20.28 -6.43
CA GLU A 104 18.05 19.88 -5.61
C GLU A 104 19.02 18.93 -6.35
N GLY A 105 18.63 18.41 -7.52
CA GLY A 105 19.45 17.48 -8.28
C GLY A 105 19.56 16.09 -7.67
N ILE A 106 18.52 15.62 -6.98
CA ILE A 106 18.48 14.32 -6.31
C ILE A 106 18.67 13.17 -7.31
N VAL A 107 18.06 13.30 -8.50
CA VAL A 107 18.01 12.22 -9.49
C VAL A 107 19.32 12.13 -10.27
N TYR A 108 19.77 13.25 -10.82
CA TYR A 108 20.92 13.28 -11.77
C TYR A 108 22.12 14.06 -11.25
N GLY A 109 22.07 14.62 -10.04
CA GLY A 109 23.14 15.44 -9.48
C GLY A 109 23.14 16.91 -9.92
N TYR A 110 22.14 17.31 -10.69
CA TYR A 110 21.89 18.69 -11.11
C TYR A 110 20.39 18.93 -11.26
N PRO A 111 19.92 20.19 -11.14
CA PRO A 111 18.51 20.53 -11.32
C PRO A 111 17.97 20.06 -12.65
N SER A 112 16.89 19.29 -12.64
CA SER A 112 16.34 18.67 -13.84
C SER A 112 14.83 18.44 -13.72
N ARG A 113 14.17 18.35 -14.87
CA ARG A 113 12.81 17.84 -14.94
C ARG A 113 12.84 16.32 -14.81
N VAL A 114 12.03 15.78 -13.93
CA VAL A 114 11.91 14.36 -13.66
C VAL A 114 10.51 13.89 -14.02
N GLU A 115 10.42 12.78 -14.72
CA GLU A 115 9.16 12.15 -15.09
C GLU A 115 9.16 10.70 -14.63
N VAL A 116 7.98 10.22 -14.19
CA VAL A 116 7.76 8.82 -13.83
C VAL A 116 6.29 8.47 -14.05
N ASP A 117 6.01 7.25 -14.48
CA ASP A 117 4.65 6.75 -14.61
C ASP A 117 4.13 6.34 -13.22
N ILE A 118 2.89 6.73 -12.92
CA ILE A 118 2.23 6.41 -11.65
C ILE A 118 0.89 5.74 -11.91
N ALA A 119 0.57 4.73 -11.10
CA ALA A 119 -0.76 4.16 -11.02
C ALA A 119 -1.32 4.43 -9.63
N ILE A 120 -2.52 5.01 -9.56
CA ILE A 120 -3.20 5.35 -8.32
C ILE A 120 -4.45 4.49 -8.21
N ARG A 121 -4.55 3.74 -7.11
CA ARG A 121 -5.74 2.99 -6.76
C ARG A 121 -5.95 3.05 -5.25
N ASP A 122 -7.15 3.36 -4.80
CA ASP A 122 -7.53 3.41 -3.38
C ASP A 122 -6.52 4.23 -2.54
N ASP A 123 -6.15 5.42 -3.02
CA ASP A 123 -5.14 6.30 -2.44
C ASP A 123 -3.70 5.74 -2.37
N LYS A 124 -3.47 4.53 -2.86
CA LYS A 124 -2.14 3.95 -2.99
C LYS A 124 -1.48 4.39 -4.28
N VAL A 125 -0.20 4.74 -4.18
CA VAL A 125 0.62 5.17 -5.30
C VAL A 125 1.62 4.07 -5.63
N ILE A 126 1.62 3.64 -6.89
CA ILE A 126 2.61 2.73 -7.47
C ILE A 126 3.39 3.54 -8.49
N LEU A 127 4.70 3.65 -8.32
CA LEU A 127 5.57 4.23 -9.34
C LEU A 127 6.08 3.12 -10.23
N MET A 128 6.10 3.40 -11.54
CA MET A 128 6.54 2.44 -12.55
C MET A 128 7.55 3.08 -13.51
N GLU A 129 8.50 2.27 -13.93
CA GLU A 129 9.42 2.62 -15.01
C GLU A 129 9.44 1.47 -16.02
N VAL A 130 9.22 1.80 -17.28
CA VAL A 130 9.26 0.84 -18.41
C VAL A 130 10.51 1.12 -19.21
N MET A 131 11.33 0.10 -19.41
CA MET A 131 12.58 0.24 -20.17
C MET A 131 12.93 -1.04 -20.94
N SER A 132 13.63 -0.92 -22.05
CA SER A 132 14.05 -2.06 -22.87
C SER A 132 15.14 -2.92 -22.22
N HIS A 133 15.97 -2.31 -21.37
CA HIS A 133 17.06 -2.96 -20.64
C HIS A 133 17.30 -2.25 -19.32
N ALA A 134 17.30 -2.97 -18.21
CA ALA A 134 17.58 -2.44 -16.88
C ALA A 134 19.03 -2.73 -16.45
N ARG A 135 19.75 -1.68 -16.08
CA ARG A 135 21.08 -1.71 -15.47
C ARG A 135 21.00 -1.24 -14.04
N ALA A 136 22.03 -1.51 -13.25
CA ALA A 136 22.10 -1.03 -11.86
C ALA A 136 21.99 0.50 -11.74
N SER A 137 22.51 1.24 -12.73
CA SER A 137 22.38 2.70 -12.82
C SER A 137 20.93 3.15 -12.99
N ASP A 138 20.16 2.43 -13.80
CA ASP A 138 18.75 2.75 -14.09
C ASP A 138 17.89 2.49 -12.85
N VAL A 139 18.14 1.38 -12.15
CA VAL A 139 17.50 1.07 -10.86
C VAL A 139 17.81 2.14 -9.83
N ALA A 140 19.07 2.62 -9.77
CA ALA A 140 19.46 3.68 -8.86
C ALA A 140 18.79 5.02 -9.22
N ALA A 141 18.68 5.34 -10.52
CA ALA A 141 17.97 6.52 -10.99
C ALA A 141 16.48 6.46 -10.66
N PHE A 142 15.83 5.34 -10.91
CA PHE A 142 14.42 5.15 -10.59
C PHE A 142 14.15 5.29 -9.07
N TRP A 143 14.99 4.72 -8.23
CA TRP A 143 14.87 4.90 -6.78
C TRP A 143 14.99 6.38 -6.37
N ARG A 144 15.92 7.14 -6.97
CA ARG A 144 16.03 8.58 -6.74
C ARG A 144 14.80 9.36 -7.27
N LYS A 145 14.22 8.96 -8.41
CA LYS A 145 12.95 9.52 -8.89
C LYS A 145 11.82 9.32 -7.87
N ALA A 146 11.77 8.15 -7.21
CA ALA A 146 10.80 7.89 -6.15
C ALA A 146 10.99 8.83 -4.95
N LEU A 147 12.24 9.10 -4.54
CA LEU A 147 12.53 10.08 -3.50
C LEU A 147 12.12 11.51 -3.90
N ALA A 148 12.42 11.90 -5.14
CA ALA A 148 12.01 13.20 -5.65
C ALA A 148 10.50 13.35 -5.72
N TYR A 149 9.79 12.30 -6.12
CA TYR A 149 8.32 12.24 -6.08
C TYR A 149 7.78 12.42 -4.67
N GLU A 150 8.27 11.65 -3.70
CA GLU A 150 7.84 11.71 -2.30
C GLU A 150 8.06 13.13 -1.73
N ARG A 151 9.20 13.73 -2.03
CA ARG A 151 9.55 15.07 -1.58
C ARG A 151 8.66 16.16 -2.20
N ALA A 152 8.35 16.02 -3.49
CA ALA A 152 7.51 16.99 -4.21
C ALA A 152 6.03 16.90 -3.86
N THR A 153 5.53 15.70 -3.56
CA THR A 153 4.09 15.45 -3.36
C THR A 153 3.69 15.21 -1.90
N GLY A 154 4.65 14.92 -1.03
CA GLY A 154 4.41 14.46 0.34
C GLY A 154 3.80 13.04 0.43
N ARG A 155 3.67 12.34 -0.70
CA ARG A 155 3.06 11.00 -0.77
C ARG A 155 4.13 9.95 -0.98
N LYS A 156 4.25 9.03 -0.03
CA LYS A 156 5.17 7.91 -0.14
C LYS A 156 4.59 6.84 -1.07
N PRO A 157 5.33 6.40 -2.11
CA PRO A 157 4.90 5.29 -2.95
C PRO A 157 4.77 4.01 -2.12
N SER A 158 3.69 3.27 -2.36
CA SER A 158 3.46 1.96 -1.73
C SER A 158 4.25 0.85 -2.41
N ARG A 159 4.55 1.00 -3.70
CA ARG A 159 5.32 0.06 -4.51
C ARG A 159 6.16 0.81 -5.53
N LEU A 160 7.32 0.22 -5.86
CA LEU A 160 8.20 0.65 -6.94
C LEU A 160 8.36 -0.53 -7.90
N VAL A 161 8.06 -0.32 -9.17
CA VAL A 161 7.99 -1.37 -10.17
C VAL A 161 8.83 -1.01 -11.41
N ILE A 162 9.72 -1.89 -11.81
CA ILE A 162 10.43 -1.80 -13.11
C ILE A 162 9.94 -2.92 -14.00
N VAL A 163 9.56 -2.57 -15.23
CA VAL A 163 9.15 -3.51 -16.26
C VAL A 163 10.17 -3.47 -17.40
N THR A 164 10.83 -4.58 -17.68
CA THR A 164 11.86 -4.68 -18.72
C THR A 164 11.96 -6.11 -19.25
N PRO A 165 12.23 -6.33 -20.55
CA PRO A 165 12.51 -7.66 -21.07
C PRO A 165 13.89 -8.18 -20.67
N TYR A 166 14.83 -7.30 -20.33
CA TYR A 166 16.21 -7.64 -20.01
C TYR A 166 16.70 -6.86 -18.79
N ALA A 167 17.32 -7.56 -17.85
CA ALA A 167 17.97 -6.96 -16.69
C ALA A 167 19.34 -7.61 -16.46
N ASP A 168 20.35 -6.80 -16.21
CA ASP A 168 21.66 -7.28 -15.79
C ASP A 168 21.56 -7.91 -14.39
N GLY A 169 22.42 -8.86 -14.06
CA GLY A 169 22.49 -9.44 -12.71
C GLY A 169 22.68 -8.38 -11.63
N SER A 170 23.48 -7.36 -11.90
CA SER A 170 23.66 -6.21 -11.00
C SER A 170 22.41 -5.36 -10.81
N ALA A 171 21.54 -5.28 -11.83
CA ALA A 171 20.23 -4.62 -11.72
C ALA A 171 19.27 -5.42 -10.83
N VAL A 172 19.24 -6.74 -10.98
CA VAL A 172 18.43 -7.64 -10.14
C VAL A 172 18.81 -7.46 -8.66
N GLU A 173 20.11 -7.50 -8.35
CA GLU A 173 20.60 -7.27 -6.97
C GLU A 173 20.28 -5.86 -6.46
N ALA A 174 20.37 -4.84 -7.32
CA ALA A 174 20.04 -3.47 -6.96
C ALA A 174 18.55 -3.30 -6.65
N CYS A 175 17.66 -3.98 -7.39
CA CYS A 175 16.22 -4.02 -7.13
C CYS A 175 15.94 -4.68 -5.77
N LEU A 176 16.49 -5.86 -5.52
CA LEU A 176 16.33 -6.57 -4.25
C LEU A 176 16.75 -5.72 -3.05
N ARG A 177 17.91 -5.06 -3.13
CA ARG A 177 18.41 -4.19 -2.04
C ARG A 177 17.52 -2.98 -1.75
N ARG A 178 16.74 -2.50 -2.73
CA ARG A 178 15.90 -1.30 -2.63
C ARG A 178 14.41 -1.60 -2.49
N GLY A 179 14.01 -2.87 -2.47
CA GLY A 179 12.61 -3.26 -2.45
C GLY A 179 11.85 -2.85 -3.71
N ILE A 180 12.54 -2.80 -4.86
CA ILE A 180 11.97 -2.53 -6.16
C ILE A 180 11.57 -3.85 -6.80
N GLU A 181 10.34 -3.95 -7.26
CA GLU A 181 9.83 -5.11 -7.95
C GLU A 181 10.28 -5.07 -9.42
N LEU A 182 10.86 -6.16 -9.87
CA LEU A 182 11.38 -6.28 -11.23
C LEU A 182 10.61 -7.33 -12.01
N TYR A 183 9.95 -6.90 -13.07
CA TYR A 183 9.25 -7.78 -13.99
C TYR A 183 10.05 -7.91 -15.28
N THR A 184 10.57 -9.10 -15.50
CA THR A 184 11.33 -9.43 -16.71
C THR A 184 10.60 -10.49 -17.52
N LYS A 185 10.96 -10.63 -18.79
CA LYS A 185 10.49 -11.73 -19.61
C LYS A 185 10.98 -13.04 -18.99
N VAL A 186 10.03 -13.89 -18.62
CA VAL A 186 10.27 -15.31 -18.31
C VAL A 186 10.18 -16.11 -19.60
#